data_d25df83d17d17d188e35df568c31a5c8
#
_entry.id   d25df83d17d17d188e35df568c31a5c8
#
_cell.length_a   1.000
_cell.length_b   1.000
_cell.length_c   1.000
_cell.angle_alpha   90.00
_cell.angle_beta   90.00
_cell.angle_gamma   90.00
#
_symmetry.space_group_name_H-M   'P 1'
#
loop_
_entity.id
_entity.type
_entity.pdbx_description
1 polymer ?
#
loop_
_entity_poly.entity_id
_entity_poly.type
_entity_poly.pdbx_seq_one_letter_code
_entity_poly.pdbx_strand_id
1 'polypeptide(L)'
;MSLKMTVYDSECQHACKNTCTSLNEALRKETAMVKFYEGMVDECSIPEVKTFMNELVDDKRKLILRLIQKLNEIHVRSQTIDGVTSSFDNGEV
;
A
#
# COMPACT_ATOMS: atom_id res chain seq x y z
N MET A 1 -14.99 -5.57 2.12
CA MET A 1 -14.59 -5.55 2.38
C MET A 1 -13.46 -5.69 2.35
N SER A 2 -13.00 -5.26 2.20
CA SER A 2 -11.71 -5.31 2.52
C SER A 2 -11.06 -6.61 2.65
N LEU A 3 -11.55 -7.56 2.09
CA LEU A 3 -10.98 -8.88 2.20
C LEU A 3 -9.57 -8.95 1.71
N LYS A 4 -9.24 -8.19 0.68
CA LYS A 4 -7.92 -8.22 0.13
C LYS A 4 -6.90 -7.65 1.06
N MET A 5 -7.28 -6.63 1.80
CA MET A 5 -6.40 -6.06 2.79
C MET A 5 -6.18 -7.04 3.91
N THR A 6 -7.19 -7.79 4.23
CA THR A 6 -7.10 -8.80 5.25
C THR A 6 -6.05 -9.85 4.90
N VAL A 7 -5.89 -10.16 3.63
CA VAL A 7 -4.88 -11.12 3.20
C VAL A 7 -3.49 -10.66 3.62
N TYR A 8 -3.18 -9.39 3.40
CA TYR A 8 -1.89 -8.86 3.83
C TYR A 8 -1.74 -8.99 5.34
N ASP A 9 -2.77 -8.62 6.08
CA ASP A 9 -2.71 -8.70 7.52
C ASP A 9 -2.46 -10.11 7.97
N SER A 10 -3.12 -11.07 7.36
CA SER A 10 -2.96 -12.46 7.73
C SER A 10 -1.55 -12.95 7.49
N GLU A 11 -0.95 -12.56 6.36
CA GLU A 11 0.36 -13.06 6.01
C GLU A 11 1.47 -12.36 6.74
N CYS A 12 1.22 -11.20 7.31
CA CYS A 12 2.21 -10.45 8.03
C CYS A 12 2.06 -10.55 9.53
N GLN A 13 1.26 -11.47 10.01
CA GLN A 13 0.90 -11.48 11.41
C GLN A 13 2.04 -11.81 12.36
N HIS A 14 3.14 -12.34 11.87
CA HIS A 14 4.24 -12.68 12.76
C HIS A 14 5.14 -11.51 13.10
N ALA A 15 5.74 -10.94 12.10
CA ALA A 15 6.77 -9.94 12.33
C ALA A 15 6.31 -8.52 12.04
N CYS A 16 5.36 -8.35 11.14
CA CYS A 16 5.01 -7.02 10.67
C CYS A 16 3.53 -6.73 10.69
N LYS A 17 2.78 -7.48 11.46
CA LYS A 17 1.33 -7.36 11.44
C LYS A 17 0.83 -5.93 11.61
N ASN A 18 1.31 -5.25 12.66
CA ASN A 18 0.86 -3.89 12.92
C ASN A 18 1.29 -2.93 11.83
N THR A 19 2.52 -3.09 11.36
CA THR A 19 3.04 -2.25 10.30
C THR A 19 2.25 -2.43 9.02
N CYS A 20 1.97 -3.68 8.64
CA CYS A 20 1.21 -3.96 7.43
C CYS A 20 -0.21 -3.42 7.54
N THR A 21 -0.82 -3.55 8.71
CA THR A 21 -2.17 -3.03 8.91
C THR A 21 -2.18 -1.52 8.72
N SER A 22 -1.21 -0.82 9.31
CA SER A 22 -1.12 0.63 9.20
C SER A 22 -0.86 1.07 7.76
N LEU A 23 0.03 0.38 7.07
CA LEU A 23 0.33 0.73 5.68
C LEU A 23 -0.84 0.43 4.75
N ASN A 24 -1.57 -0.63 5.00
CA ASN A 24 -2.77 -0.91 4.23
C ASN A 24 -3.84 0.14 4.46
N GLU A 25 -3.95 0.62 5.69
CA GLU A 25 -4.88 1.70 6.00
C GLU A 25 -4.48 2.96 5.25
N ALA A 26 -3.18 3.30 5.26
CA ALA A 26 -2.69 4.45 4.53
C ALA A 26 -2.97 4.30 3.03
N LEU A 27 -2.77 3.11 2.49
CA LEU A 27 -3.03 2.85 1.08
C LEU A 27 -4.49 3.10 0.73
N ARG A 28 -5.40 2.61 1.57
CA ARG A 28 -6.82 2.84 1.34
C ARG A 28 -7.17 4.32 1.35
N LYS A 29 -6.62 5.05 2.32
CA LYS A 29 -6.90 6.48 2.44
C LYS A 29 -6.34 7.27 1.28
N GLU A 30 -5.12 6.95 0.86
CA GLU A 30 -4.53 7.65 -0.26
C GLU A 30 -5.27 7.36 -1.57
N THR A 31 -5.72 6.12 -1.74
CA THR A 31 -6.49 5.75 -2.92
C THR A 31 -7.82 6.51 -2.95
N ALA A 32 -8.47 6.65 -1.80
CA ALA A 32 -9.70 7.42 -1.71
C ALA A 32 -9.46 8.88 -2.04
N MET A 33 -8.32 9.43 -1.60
CA MET A 33 -7.97 10.82 -1.89
C MET A 33 -7.74 11.04 -3.38
N VAL A 34 -7.13 10.08 -4.06
CA VAL A 34 -6.95 10.19 -5.51
C VAL A 34 -8.30 10.33 -6.20
N LYS A 35 -9.24 9.48 -5.82
CA LYS A 35 -10.58 9.53 -6.42
C LYS A 35 -11.27 10.86 -6.13
N PHE A 36 -11.09 11.37 -4.93
CA PHE A 36 -11.65 12.65 -4.56
C PHE A 36 -11.09 13.78 -5.43
N TYR A 37 -9.76 13.81 -5.60
CA TYR A 37 -9.12 14.83 -6.41
C TYR A 37 -9.51 14.70 -7.88
N GLU A 38 -9.61 13.48 -8.38
CA GLU A 38 -10.02 13.26 -9.76
C GLU A 38 -11.44 13.80 -10.01
N GLY A 39 -12.32 13.62 -9.04
CA GLY A 39 -13.66 14.20 -9.12
C GLY A 39 -13.61 15.72 -9.19
N MET A 40 -12.73 16.32 -8.39
CA MET A 40 -12.57 17.78 -8.40
C MET A 40 -12.02 18.27 -9.73
N VAL A 41 -11.09 17.54 -10.32
CA VAL A 41 -10.56 17.90 -11.63
C VAL A 41 -11.68 17.93 -12.67
N ASP A 42 -12.53 16.93 -12.63
CA ASP A 42 -13.63 16.84 -13.58
C ASP A 42 -14.62 17.99 -13.45
N GLU A 43 -14.78 18.49 -12.22
CA GLU A 43 -15.75 19.56 -11.98
C GLU A 43 -15.13 20.96 -12.09
N CYS A 44 -13.82 21.04 -12.16
CA CYS A 44 -13.16 22.33 -12.16
C CYS A 44 -13.15 22.93 -13.57
N SER A 45 -13.51 24.22 -13.64
CA SER A 45 -13.53 24.90 -14.93
C SER A 45 -12.37 25.86 -15.12
N ILE A 46 -11.54 26.04 -14.11
CA ILE A 46 -10.41 26.95 -14.18
C ILE A 46 -9.16 26.17 -14.57
N PRO A 47 -8.57 26.44 -15.76
CA PRO A 47 -7.47 25.62 -16.27
C PRO A 47 -6.25 25.53 -15.33
N GLU A 48 -5.89 26.63 -14.71
CA GLU A 48 -4.76 26.62 -13.79
C GLU A 48 -4.99 25.70 -12.61
N VAL A 49 -6.19 25.76 -12.07
CA VAL A 49 -6.54 24.92 -10.92
C VAL A 49 -6.61 23.46 -11.35
N LYS A 50 -7.15 23.23 -12.54
CA LYS A 50 -7.23 21.87 -13.07
C LYS A 50 -5.85 21.26 -13.21
N THR A 51 -4.91 22.03 -13.73
CA THR A 51 -3.52 21.59 -13.88
C THR A 51 -2.92 21.27 -12.51
N PHE A 52 -3.13 22.15 -11.55
CA PHE A 52 -2.62 21.96 -10.19
C PHE A 52 -3.19 20.70 -9.58
N MET A 53 -4.51 20.49 -9.73
CA MET A 53 -5.16 19.31 -9.17
C MET A 53 -4.63 18.03 -9.82
N ASN A 54 -4.36 18.06 -11.13
CA ASN A 54 -3.78 16.92 -11.81
C ASN A 54 -2.37 16.61 -11.27
N GLU A 55 -1.62 17.64 -10.92
CA GLU A 55 -0.32 17.44 -10.31
C GLU A 55 -0.44 16.76 -8.96
N LEU A 56 -1.44 17.17 -8.18
CA LEU A 56 -1.69 16.53 -6.90
C LEU A 56 -2.05 15.06 -7.07
N VAL A 57 -2.87 14.76 -8.07
CA VAL A 57 -3.25 13.38 -8.36
C VAL A 57 -2.00 12.56 -8.70
N ASP A 58 -1.11 13.11 -9.52
CA ASP A 58 0.12 12.42 -9.88
C ASP A 58 0.99 12.16 -8.66
N ASP A 59 1.11 13.15 -7.78
CA ASP A 59 1.88 13.01 -6.55
C ASP A 59 1.29 11.90 -5.67
N LYS A 60 -0.03 11.86 -5.57
CA LYS A 60 -0.70 10.83 -4.78
C LYS A 60 -0.49 9.46 -5.37
N ARG A 61 -0.51 9.34 -6.69
CA ARG A 61 -0.27 8.06 -7.34
C ARG A 61 1.15 7.56 -7.08
N LYS A 62 2.11 8.46 -7.09
CA LYS A 62 3.49 8.10 -6.77
C LYS A 62 3.59 7.63 -5.34
N LEU A 63 2.90 8.30 -4.43
CA LEU A 63 2.89 7.91 -3.03
C LEU A 63 2.28 6.51 -2.87
N ILE A 64 1.17 6.25 -3.58
CA ILE A 64 0.53 4.95 -3.53
C ILE A 64 1.48 3.86 -3.99
N LEU A 65 2.22 4.10 -5.07
CA LEU A 65 3.20 3.13 -5.55
C LEU A 65 4.27 2.86 -4.50
N ARG A 66 4.72 3.90 -3.81
CA ARG A 66 5.71 3.72 -2.75
C ARG A 66 5.16 2.89 -1.61
N LEU A 67 3.89 3.10 -1.26
CA LEU A 67 3.25 2.30 -0.21
C LEU A 67 3.16 0.83 -0.63
N ILE A 68 2.76 0.60 -1.87
CA ILE A 68 2.65 -0.76 -2.39
C ILE A 68 4.02 -1.44 -2.40
N GLN A 69 5.04 -0.72 -2.84
CA GLN A 69 6.39 -1.27 -2.88
C GLN A 69 6.87 -1.63 -1.47
N LYS A 70 6.60 -0.75 -0.52
CA LYS A 70 7.03 -1.01 0.85
C LYS A 70 6.29 -2.22 1.44
N LEU A 71 5.00 -2.32 1.18
CA LEU A 71 4.23 -3.47 1.63
C LEU A 71 4.79 -4.76 1.04
N ASN A 72 5.12 -4.73 -0.25
CA ASN A 72 5.69 -5.91 -0.90
C ASN A 72 7.04 -6.27 -0.30
N GLU A 73 7.88 -5.27 -0.02
CA GLU A 73 9.18 -5.51 0.61
C GLU A 73 9.03 -6.18 1.96
N ILE A 74 8.12 -5.66 2.76
CA ILE A 74 7.90 -6.20 4.10
C ILE A 74 7.36 -7.61 4.02
N HIS A 75 6.42 -7.83 3.11
CA HIS A 75 5.81 -9.13 2.92
C HIS A 75 6.85 -10.18 2.49
N VAL A 76 7.68 -9.83 1.52
CA VAL A 76 8.72 -10.74 1.05
C VAL A 76 9.72 -11.03 2.16
N ARG A 77 10.08 -10.01 2.93
CA ARG A 77 11.01 -10.19 4.04
C ARG A 77 10.43 -11.14 5.08
N SER A 78 9.16 -10.99 5.40
CA SER A 78 8.51 -11.87 6.36
C SER A 78 8.50 -13.31 5.86
N GLN A 79 8.18 -13.49 4.60
CA GLN A 79 8.18 -14.82 4.01
C GLN A 79 9.57 -15.43 3.98
N THR A 80 10.57 -14.63 3.72
CA THR A 80 11.95 -15.10 3.71
C THR A 80 12.35 -15.57 5.09
N ILE A 81 12.02 -14.80 6.12
CA ILE A 81 12.33 -15.17 7.48
C ILE A 81 11.63 -16.47 7.86
N ASP A 82 10.35 -16.58 7.53
CA ASP A 82 9.59 -17.78 7.81
C ASP A 82 10.17 -18.98 7.06
N GLY A 83 10.56 -18.78 5.81
CA GLY A 83 11.16 -19.83 5.01
C GLY A 83 12.48 -20.31 5.60
N VAL A 84 13.32 -19.40 6.06
CA VAL A 84 14.57 -19.75 6.68
C VAL A 84 14.32 -20.53 7.97
N THR A 85 13.38 -20.08 8.76
CA THR A 85 13.03 -20.77 9.99
C THR A 85 12.55 -22.20 9.70
N SER A 86 11.72 -22.35 8.69
CA SER A 86 11.21 -23.65 8.31
C SER A 86 12.35 -24.56 7.86
N SER A 87 13.29 -24.02 7.12
CA SER A 87 14.45 -24.80 6.67
C SER A 87 15.24 -25.30 7.85
N PHE A 88 15.47 -24.45 8.84
CA PHE A 88 16.16 -24.88 10.03
C PHE A 88 15.38 -25.95 10.77
N ASP A 89 14.08 -25.77 10.89
CA ASP A 89 13.23 -26.74 11.56
C ASP A 89 13.28 -28.08 10.87
N ASN A 90 13.39 -28.06 9.55
CA ASN A 90 13.43 -29.28 8.77
C ASN A 90 14.84 -29.87 8.65
N GLY A 91 15.81 -29.18 9.18
CA GLY A 91 17.18 -29.66 9.14
C GLY A 91 17.79 -29.62 7.78
N GLU A 92 17.32 -28.71 6.95
CA GLU A 92 17.80 -28.65 5.57
C GLU A 92 18.89 -27.61 5.33
N VAL A 93 19.37 -26.98 6.31
CA VAL A 93 20.35 -25.91 6.11
C VAL A 93 21.79 -26.41 6.05
#